data_1a07062644cb555bc9f09ee4964a11d5
#
_entry.id   1a07062644cb555bc9f09ee4964a11d5
#
_cell.length_a   1.000
_cell.length_b   1.000
_cell.length_c   1.000
_cell.angle_alpha   90.00
_cell.angle_beta   90.00
_cell.angle_gamma   90.00
#
_symmetry.space_group_name_H-M   'P 1'
#
loop_
_entity.id
_entity.type
_entity.pdbx_description
1 polymer ?
#
loop_
_entity_poly.entity_id
_entity_poly.type
_entity_poly.pdbx_seq_one_letter_code
_entity_poly.pdbx_strand_id
1 'polypeptide(L)'
;MSKAELVAKIAEQANLTKADADRAVKAFINVVSSSLKGGHDVALVGFGTFTTVDRAERPGRNPLTGNAITIAAKKVVKFKPGKTLKDQVAG
;
A
#
# COMPACT_ATOMS: atom_id res chain seq x y z
N MET A 1 11.36 -9.60 4.14
CA MET A 1 10.68 -9.74 5.45
C MET A 1 9.25 -10.17 5.24
N SER A 2 8.85 -11.23 5.90
CA SER A 2 7.47 -11.72 5.84
C SER A 2 6.57 -10.96 6.80
N LYS A 3 5.25 -11.14 6.66
CA LYS A 3 4.28 -10.57 7.61
C LYS A 3 4.55 -11.07 9.02
N ALA A 4 4.87 -12.35 9.17
CA ALA A 4 5.16 -12.93 10.48
C ALA A 4 6.38 -12.29 11.16
N GLU A 5 7.43 -12.04 10.40
CA GLU A 5 8.62 -11.35 10.90
C GLU A 5 8.31 -9.90 11.26
N LEU A 6 7.51 -9.22 10.45
CA LEU A 6 7.09 -7.84 10.71
C LEU A 6 6.31 -7.77 12.02
N VAL A 7 5.34 -8.67 12.21
CA VAL A 7 4.54 -8.75 13.44
C VAL A 7 5.43 -8.98 14.66
N ALA A 8 6.39 -9.89 14.56
CA ALA A 8 7.31 -10.19 15.66
C ALA A 8 8.14 -8.96 16.05
N LYS A 9 8.64 -8.24 15.07
CA LYS A 9 9.44 -7.01 15.32
C LYS A 9 8.60 -5.89 15.91
N ILE A 10 7.36 -5.74 15.44
CA ILE A 10 6.44 -4.75 16.00
C ILE A 10 6.10 -5.11 17.45
N ALA A 11 5.84 -6.37 17.74
CA ALA A 11 5.56 -6.83 19.11
C ALA A 11 6.71 -6.46 20.05
N GLU A 12 7.93 -6.71 19.63
CA GLU A 12 9.13 -6.40 20.41
C GLU A 12 9.26 -4.88 20.62
N GLN A 13 9.18 -4.12 19.55
CA GLN A 13 9.42 -2.68 19.59
C GLN A 13 8.32 -1.91 20.34
N ALA A 14 7.08 -2.35 20.23
CA ALA A 14 5.94 -1.73 20.87
C ALA A 14 5.63 -2.32 22.25
N ASN A 15 6.39 -3.32 22.67
CA ASN A 15 6.15 -4.05 23.91
C ASN A 15 4.75 -4.66 23.99
N LEU A 16 4.36 -5.31 22.91
CA LEU A 16 3.08 -6.01 22.78
C LEU A 16 3.30 -7.51 22.68
N THR A 17 2.26 -8.28 22.97
CA THR A 17 2.25 -9.70 22.63
C THR A 17 2.19 -9.84 21.11
N LYS A 18 2.63 -10.99 20.58
CA LYS A 18 2.51 -11.28 19.15
C LYS A 18 1.06 -11.23 18.68
N ALA A 19 0.13 -11.73 19.51
CA ALA A 19 -1.30 -11.69 19.21
C ALA A 19 -1.82 -10.28 19.06
N ASP A 20 -1.44 -9.39 19.98
CA ASP A 20 -1.86 -7.98 19.91
C ASP A 20 -1.22 -7.26 18.74
N ALA A 21 0.06 -7.52 18.47
CA ALA A 21 0.76 -6.94 17.33
C ALA A 21 0.14 -7.42 16.00
N ASP A 22 -0.23 -8.69 15.91
CA ASP A 22 -0.90 -9.23 14.72
C ASP A 22 -2.24 -8.55 14.47
N ARG A 23 -3.03 -8.36 15.53
CA ARG A 23 -4.31 -7.64 15.43
C ARG A 23 -4.10 -6.20 15.00
N ALA A 24 -3.10 -5.53 15.52
CA ALA A 24 -2.78 -4.15 15.16
C ALA A 24 -2.39 -4.04 13.69
N VAL A 25 -1.57 -4.96 13.18
CA VAL A 25 -1.17 -4.97 11.77
C VAL A 25 -2.38 -5.22 10.86
N LYS A 26 -3.22 -6.20 11.23
CA LYS A 26 -4.45 -6.48 10.46
C LYS A 26 -5.38 -5.28 10.44
N ALA A 27 -5.57 -4.62 11.58
CA ALA A 27 -6.40 -3.43 11.67
C ALA A 27 -5.84 -2.30 10.81
N PHE A 28 -4.53 -2.09 10.83
CA PHE A 28 -3.86 -1.09 10.01
C PHE A 28 -4.12 -1.35 8.51
N ILE A 29 -3.91 -2.58 8.07
CA ILE A 29 -4.15 -2.96 6.68
C ILE A 29 -5.60 -2.71 6.29
N ASN A 30 -6.55 -3.09 7.14
CA ASN A 30 -7.98 -2.93 6.87
C ASN A 30 -8.37 -1.44 6.80
N VAL A 31 -7.87 -0.63 7.72
CA VAL A 31 -8.17 0.81 7.74
C VAL A 31 -7.60 1.51 6.51
N VAL A 32 -6.35 1.21 6.16
CA VAL A 32 -5.72 1.79 4.96
C VAL A 32 -6.48 1.38 3.71
N SER A 33 -6.80 0.09 3.59
CA SER A 33 -7.53 -0.44 2.43
C SER A 33 -8.91 0.20 2.28
N SER A 34 -9.65 0.33 3.38
CA SER A 34 -10.98 0.96 3.37
C SER A 34 -10.90 2.44 3.02
N SER A 35 -9.91 3.15 3.56
CA SER A 35 -9.72 4.57 3.26
C SER A 35 -9.45 4.80 1.78
N LEU A 36 -8.55 4.02 1.20
CA LEU A 36 -8.21 4.13 -0.21
C LEU A 36 -9.38 3.75 -1.12
N LYS A 37 -10.13 2.72 -0.73
CA LYS A 37 -11.35 2.33 -1.45
C LYS A 37 -12.38 3.44 -1.48
N GLY A 38 -12.49 4.20 -0.38
CA GLY A 38 -13.38 5.35 -0.27
C GLY A 38 -12.84 6.62 -0.89
N GLY A 39 -11.66 6.60 -1.50
CA GLY A 39 -11.06 7.76 -2.15
C GLY A 39 -10.30 8.69 -1.21
N HIS A 40 -9.95 8.23 -0.01
CA HIS A 40 -9.23 9.02 0.98
C HIS A 40 -7.78 8.56 1.08
N ASP A 41 -6.86 9.50 1.00
CA ASP A 41 -5.44 9.23 1.18
C ASP A 41 -5.14 8.98 2.66
N VAL A 42 -4.08 8.23 2.94
CA VAL A 42 -3.59 8.00 4.29
C VAL A 42 -2.17 8.56 4.38
N ALA A 43 -2.03 9.68 5.05
CA ALA A 43 -0.75 10.36 5.22
C ALA A 43 -0.16 10.05 6.59
N LEU A 44 1.06 9.51 6.60
CA LEU A 44 1.81 9.23 7.82
C LEU A 44 3.03 10.15 7.85
N VAL A 45 2.95 11.18 8.68
CA VAL A 45 4.01 12.18 8.79
C VAL A 45 5.36 11.52 9.09
N GLY A 46 6.38 11.89 8.32
CA GLY A 46 7.71 11.32 8.48
C GLY A 46 7.92 9.97 7.81
N PHE A 47 6.87 9.37 7.27
CA PHE A 47 6.95 8.08 6.61
C PHE A 47 6.57 8.16 5.13
N GLY A 48 5.34 8.53 4.84
CA GLY A 48 4.86 8.63 3.46
C GLY A 48 3.35 8.65 3.39
N THR A 49 2.83 8.66 2.18
CA THR A 49 1.39 8.74 1.93
C THR A 49 0.94 7.60 1.03
N PHE A 50 -0.06 6.87 1.48
CA PHE A 50 -0.79 5.92 0.64
C PHE A 50 -1.88 6.67 -0.10
N THR A 51 -1.91 6.52 -1.43
CA THR A 51 -2.85 7.23 -2.28
C THR A 51 -3.29 6.34 -3.42
N THR A 52 -4.25 6.81 -4.19
CA THR A 52 -4.68 6.13 -5.41
C THR A 52 -4.50 7.06 -6.61
N VAL A 53 -4.27 6.47 -7.76
CA VAL A 53 -4.19 7.18 -9.03
C VAL A 53 -5.19 6.54 -9.97
N ASP A 54 -6.01 7.37 -10.62
CA ASP A 54 -6.94 6.90 -11.62
C ASP A 54 -6.19 6.74 -12.94
N ARG A 55 -6.26 5.54 -13.50
CA ARG A 55 -5.76 5.29 -14.84
C ARG A 55 -6.93 5.26 -15.80
N ALA A 56 -6.89 6.14 -16.80
CA ALA A 56 -7.92 6.23 -17.82
C ALA A 56 -7.95 4.96 -18.68
N GLU A 57 -9.11 4.71 -19.27
CA GLU A 57 -9.27 3.74 -20.32
C GLU A 57 -8.28 4.04 -21.46
N ARG A 58 -7.65 3.01 -22.00
CA ARG A 58 -6.66 3.14 -23.04
C ARG A 58 -6.71 1.98 -24.03
N PRO A 59 -6.25 2.20 -25.29
CA PRO A 59 -6.13 1.09 -26.24
C PRO A 59 -5.01 0.15 -25.85
N GLY A 60 -5.18 -1.13 -26.17
CA GLY A 60 -4.20 -2.16 -25.96
C GLY A 60 -4.36 -3.26 -26.98
N ARG A 61 -3.61 -4.35 -26.82
CA ARG A 61 -3.71 -5.52 -27.69
C ARG A 61 -3.79 -6.79 -26.85
N ASN A 62 -4.62 -7.71 -27.30
CA ASN A 62 -4.68 -9.03 -26.70
C ASN A 62 -3.40 -9.79 -27.10
N PRO A 63 -2.57 -10.21 -26.13
CA PRO A 63 -1.31 -10.89 -26.44
C PRO A 63 -1.48 -12.24 -27.13
N LEU A 64 -2.65 -12.87 -27.01
CA LEU A 64 -2.93 -14.17 -27.63
C LEU A 64 -3.42 -14.05 -29.06
N THR A 65 -4.24 -13.06 -29.37
CA THR A 65 -4.87 -12.92 -30.68
C THR A 65 -4.31 -11.76 -31.49
N GLY A 66 -3.61 -10.83 -30.86
CA GLY A 66 -3.12 -9.63 -31.52
C GLY A 66 -4.20 -8.58 -31.82
N ASN A 67 -5.46 -8.88 -31.46
CA ASN A 67 -6.57 -7.97 -31.72
C ASN A 67 -6.49 -6.74 -30.81
N ALA A 68 -6.96 -5.60 -31.32
CA ALA A 68 -7.08 -4.39 -30.53
C ALA A 68 -8.15 -4.58 -29.45
N ILE A 69 -7.84 -4.18 -28.23
CA ILE A 69 -8.76 -4.21 -27.09
C ILE A 69 -8.71 -2.88 -26.38
N THR A 70 -9.71 -2.63 -25.53
CA THR A 70 -9.75 -1.47 -24.67
C THR A 70 -9.43 -1.91 -23.25
N ILE A 71 -8.36 -1.32 -22.68
CA ILE A 71 -8.01 -1.56 -21.28
C ILE A 71 -8.87 -0.61 -20.43
N ALA A 72 -9.71 -1.20 -19.58
CA ALA A 72 -10.65 -0.44 -18.76
C ALA A 72 -9.94 0.52 -17.79
N ALA A 73 -10.59 1.63 -17.50
CA ALA A 73 -10.15 2.55 -16.45
C ALA A 73 -10.13 1.86 -15.09
N LYS A 74 -9.15 2.16 -14.26
CA LYS A 74 -9.06 1.58 -12.91
C LYS A 74 -8.29 2.50 -11.96
N LYS A 75 -8.53 2.29 -10.66
CA LYS A 75 -7.74 2.91 -9.61
C LYS A 75 -6.53 2.03 -9.30
N VAL A 76 -5.40 2.69 -9.14
CA VAL A 76 -4.14 2.02 -8.79
C VAL A 76 -3.64 2.59 -7.48
N VAL A 77 -3.27 1.73 -6.55
CA VAL A 77 -2.69 2.13 -5.27
C VAL A 77 -1.24 2.55 -5.48
N LYS A 78 -0.88 3.69 -4.87
CA LYS A 78 0.50 4.16 -4.85
C LYS A 78 0.92 4.53 -3.44
N PHE A 79 2.19 4.30 -3.15
CA PHE A 79 2.82 4.79 -1.93
C PHE A 79 3.87 5.83 -2.32
N LYS A 80 3.71 7.05 -1.78
CA LYS A 80 4.68 8.14 -1.97
C LYS A 80 5.51 8.27 -0.70
N PRO A 81 6.78 7.85 -0.72
CA PRO A 81 7.62 7.96 0.47
C PRO A 81 7.89 9.40 0.83
N GLY A 82 7.91 9.68 2.12
CA GLY A 82 8.25 11.00 2.63
C GLY A 82 9.76 11.24 2.62
N LYS A 83 10.15 12.49 2.80
CA LYS A 83 11.56 12.87 2.80
C LYS A 83 12.37 12.12 3.86
N THR A 84 11.83 12.05 5.08
CA THR A 84 12.51 11.37 6.20
C THR A 84 12.82 9.92 5.87
N LEU A 85 11.85 9.21 5.31
CA LEU A 85 12.04 7.81 4.92
C LEU A 85 13.07 7.67 3.81
N LYS A 86 13.00 8.54 2.79
CA LYS A 86 13.96 8.53 1.70
C LYS A 86 15.38 8.75 2.19
N ASP A 87 15.56 9.71 3.09
CA ASP A 87 16.86 10.04 3.67
C ASP A 87 17.40 8.88 4.50
N GLN A 88 16.56 8.22 5.29
CA GLN A 88 16.95 7.05 6.08
C GLN A 88 17.41 5.88 5.21
N VAL A 89 16.72 5.64 4.11
CA VAL A 89 17.03 4.53 3.19
C VAL A 89 18.27 4.84 2.34
N ALA A 90 18.41 6.07 1.93
CA ALA A 90 19.55 6.49 1.12
C ALA A 90 20.87 6.51 1.92
N GLY A 91 20.78 6.56 3.20
CA GLY A 91 21.92 6.56 4.11
C GLY A 91 22.45 7.92 4.35
#